data_c2ad80cdfdf0db176512a2a001ed9c22
#
_entry.id   c2ad80cdfdf0db176512a2a001ed9c22
#
_cell.length_a   1.000
_cell.length_b   1.000
_cell.length_c   1.000
_cell.angle_alpha   90.00
_cell.angle_beta   90.00
_cell.angle_gamma   90.00
#
_symmetry.space_group_name_H-M   'P 1'
#
loop_
_entity.id
_entity.type
_entity.pdbx_description
1 polymer ?
#
loop_
_entity_poly.entity_id
_entity_poly.type
_entity_poly.pdbx_seq_one_letter_code
_entity_poly.pdbx_strand_id
1 'polypeptide(L)'
;MNKENSFMQKKATSIVLKSTSWEQFVKKCDELGSLPAAKKIKGDAFEILTKHYLLTDPIFVSKFDEVLHHWELNNHPDNILQELNLPNPEIGVDIIAKYKDGSYCAIQCKFKQDRTKNISYNELSTFFSVTERSSTYPKLTHRIISTSSNEISYKVGRVHKEKLAYLTYSDFEDLSKERFMQIHDSIYGHKLILEPFSPREHQKIAINKTSDYFENSGFRKGKIINPC
;
A
#
# COMPACT_ATOMS: atom_id res chain seq x y z
N MET A 1 19.80 10.10 -11.29
CA MET A 1 18.82 10.87 -10.47
C MET A 1 19.33 12.31 -10.36
N ASN A 2 18.52 13.33 -10.70
CA ASN A 2 18.90 14.74 -10.63
C ASN A 2 19.07 15.16 -9.16
N LYS A 3 20.02 16.08 -8.86
CA LYS A 3 20.30 16.58 -7.50
C LYS A 3 19.04 17.12 -6.77
N GLU A 4 18.14 17.74 -7.51
CA GLU A 4 16.87 18.28 -7.00
C GLU A 4 15.92 17.17 -6.53
N ASN A 5 15.77 16.10 -7.31
CA ASN A 5 14.95 14.94 -6.92
C ASN A 5 15.52 14.25 -5.68
N SER A 6 16.85 14.14 -5.56
CA SER A 6 17.50 13.61 -4.36
C SER A 6 17.23 14.45 -3.12
N PHE A 7 17.20 15.78 -3.25
CA PHE A 7 16.88 16.68 -2.14
C PHE A 7 15.42 16.54 -1.69
N MET A 8 14.48 16.53 -2.64
CA MET A 8 13.04 16.38 -2.32
C MET A 8 12.77 15.04 -1.64
N GLN A 9 13.36 13.96 -2.14
CA GLN A 9 13.23 12.63 -1.55
C GLN A 9 13.79 12.57 -0.12
N LYS A 10 14.96 13.17 0.14
CA LYS A 10 15.51 13.26 1.51
C LYS A 10 14.57 14.03 2.44
N LYS A 11 13.97 15.12 1.96
CA LYS A 11 13.02 15.91 2.73
C LYS A 11 11.74 15.11 3.01
N ALA A 12 11.21 14.40 2.03
CA ALA A 12 10.06 13.50 2.17
C ALA A 12 10.33 12.41 3.20
N THR A 13 11.45 11.71 3.10
CA THR A 13 11.89 10.70 4.08
C THR A 13 12.01 11.28 5.48
N SER A 14 12.58 12.49 5.63
CA SER A 14 12.70 13.17 6.93
C SER A 14 11.34 13.47 7.58
N ILE A 15 10.28 13.72 6.79
CA ILE A 15 8.93 13.91 7.32
C ILE A 15 8.43 12.62 7.98
N VAL A 16 8.58 11.49 7.30
CA VAL A 16 8.18 10.19 7.86
C VAL A 16 8.97 9.88 9.12
N LEU A 17 10.29 9.95 9.06
CA LEU A 17 11.19 9.64 10.19
C LEU A 17 11.00 10.55 11.42
N LYS A 18 10.47 11.75 11.25
CA LYS A 18 10.18 12.69 12.36
C LYS A 18 8.75 12.59 12.86
N SER A 19 7.94 11.66 12.34
CA SER A 19 6.55 11.47 12.74
C SER A 19 6.42 10.17 13.55
N THR A 20 5.70 10.23 14.65
CA THR A 20 5.41 9.07 15.52
C THR A 20 3.92 8.76 15.60
N SER A 21 3.11 9.50 14.81
CA SER A 21 1.69 9.27 14.61
C SER A 21 1.26 9.86 13.28
N TRP A 22 0.10 9.42 12.80
CA TRP A 22 -0.51 9.97 11.60
C TRP A 22 -0.74 11.48 11.69
N GLU A 23 -1.23 11.95 12.84
CA GLU A 23 -1.47 13.36 13.08
C GLU A 23 -0.18 14.21 12.94
N GLN A 24 0.93 13.73 13.51
CA GLN A 24 2.22 14.42 13.35
C GLN A 24 2.70 14.41 11.90
N PHE A 25 2.52 13.29 11.19
CA PHE A 25 2.86 13.20 9.77
C PHE A 25 2.12 14.25 8.96
N VAL A 26 0.81 14.33 9.15
CA VAL A 26 -0.03 15.30 8.44
C VAL A 26 0.34 16.72 8.79
N LYS A 27 0.53 17.04 10.08
CA LYS A 27 0.95 18.38 10.53
C LYS A 27 2.24 18.81 9.82
N LYS A 28 3.26 17.94 9.76
CA LYS A 28 4.52 18.23 9.04
C LYS A 28 4.33 18.42 7.54
N CYS A 29 3.41 17.68 6.92
CA CYS A 29 3.04 17.91 5.54
C CYS A 29 2.37 19.30 5.36
N ASP A 30 1.49 19.69 6.26
CA ASP A 30 0.78 20.97 6.17
C ASP A 30 1.72 22.17 6.34
N GLU A 31 2.72 22.06 7.21
CA GLU A 31 3.77 23.08 7.44
C GLU A 31 4.60 23.40 6.17
N LEU A 32 4.62 22.53 5.17
CA LEU A 32 5.31 22.79 3.89
C LEU A 32 4.61 23.84 3.00
N GLY A 33 3.34 24.15 3.28
CA GLY A 33 2.55 25.04 2.45
C GLY A 33 1.99 24.37 1.18
N SER A 34 1.63 25.18 0.17
CA SER A 34 0.86 24.76 -1.01
C SER A 34 1.59 24.89 -2.35
N LEU A 35 2.85 25.32 -2.35
CA LEU A 35 3.65 25.46 -3.57
C LEU A 35 3.81 24.11 -4.29
N PRO A 36 4.02 24.09 -5.63
CA PRO A 36 4.18 22.86 -6.40
C PRO A 36 5.25 21.92 -5.84
N ALA A 37 6.42 22.44 -5.44
CA ALA A 37 7.47 21.67 -4.80
C ALA A 37 7.03 21.04 -3.47
N ALA A 38 6.24 21.78 -2.65
CA ALA A 38 5.68 21.26 -1.42
C ALA A 38 4.67 20.14 -1.67
N LYS A 39 3.81 20.29 -2.70
CA LYS A 39 2.87 19.23 -3.08
C LYS A 39 3.58 17.94 -3.48
N LYS A 40 4.67 18.06 -4.25
CA LYS A 40 5.49 16.90 -4.63
C LYS A 40 6.08 16.23 -3.39
N ILE A 41 6.71 17.00 -2.47
CA ILE A 41 7.31 16.43 -1.25
C ILE A 41 6.26 15.72 -0.38
N LYS A 42 5.04 16.25 -0.29
CA LYS A 42 3.93 15.60 0.44
C LYS A 42 3.54 14.27 -0.21
N GLY A 43 3.42 14.24 -1.53
CA GLY A 43 3.17 13.02 -2.30
C GLY A 43 4.26 11.98 -2.07
N ASP A 44 5.52 12.35 -2.29
CA ASP A 44 6.68 11.49 -2.09
C ASP A 44 6.75 10.96 -0.64
N ALA A 45 6.43 11.79 0.37
CA ALA A 45 6.39 11.37 1.78
C ALA A 45 5.29 10.34 2.05
N PHE A 46 4.12 10.50 1.43
CA PHE A 46 3.02 9.55 1.57
C PHE A 46 3.31 8.24 0.83
N GLU A 47 3.97 8.28 -0.31
CA GLU A 47 4.45 7.08 -1.02
C GLU A 47 5.46 6.30 -0.15
N ILE A 48 6.44 6.99 0.46
CA ILE A 48 7.41 6.38 1.37
C ILE A 48 6.69 5.75 2.57
N LEU A 49 5.76 6.48 3.21
CA LEU A 49 4.96 5.94 4.31
C LEU A 49 4.18 4.70 3.88
N THR A 50 3.50 4.74 2.73
CA THR A 50 2.74 3.61 2.19
C THR A 50 3.63 2.40 1.93
N LYS A 51 4.78 2.59 1.27
CA LYS A 51 5.73 1.50 1.01
C LYS A 51 6.15 0.81 2.29
N HIS A 52 6.59 1.59 3.28
CA HIS A 52 7.10 1.03 4.54
C HIS A 52 5.99 0.51 5.45
N TYR A 53 4.75 1.03 5.33
CA TYR A 53 3.57 0.41 5.90
C TYR A 53 3.38 -1.02 5.35
N LEU A 54 3.40 -1.19 4.04
CA LEU A 54 3.26 -2.51 3.40
C LEU A 54 4.39 -3.49 3.78
N LEU A 55 5.61 -2.97 4.02
CA LEU A 55 6.77 -3.76 4.44
C LEU A 55 6.76 -4.13 5.93
N THR A 56 5.88 -3.54 6.73
CA THR A 56 5.85 -3.73 8.19
C THR A 56 4.51 -4.22 8.72
N ASP A 57 3.44 -4.11 7.94
CA ASP A 57 2.14 -4.62 8.37
C ASP A 57 2.09 -6.15 8.23
N PRO A 58 1.68 -6.89 9.29
CA PRO A 58 1.70 -8.35 9.30
C PRO A 58 0.91 -8.99 8.17
N ILE A 59 -0.20 -8.39 7.73
CA ILE A 59 -1.05 -8.90 6.65
C ILE A 59 -0.26 -8.85 5.32
N PHE A 60 0.41 -7.73 5.05
CA PHE A 60 1.14 -7.54 3.79
C PHE A 60 2.48 -8.27 3.79
N VAL A 61 3.22 -8.26 4.90
CA VAL A 61 4.46 -9.04 5.04
C VAL A 61 4.22 -10.54 4.88
N SER A 62 3.05 -11.04 5.27
CA SER A 62 2.69 -12.45 5.03
C SER A 62 2.50 -12.77 3.56
N LYS A 63 2.15 -11.79 2.72
CA LYS A 63 1.78 -11.95 1.31
C LYS A 63 2.89 -11.51 0.35
N PHE A 64 3.55 -10.39 0.64
CA PHE A 64 4.53 -9.80 -0.26
C PHE A 64 5.94 -10.32 0.02
N ASP A 65 6.69 -10.52 -1.04
CA ASP A 65 8.11 -10.82 -1.04
C ASP A 65 8.93 -9.52 -1.13
N GLU A 66 8.50 -8.61 -2.00
CA GLU A 66 9.12 -7.32 -2.22
C GLU A 66 8.08 -6.20 -2.39
N VAL A 67 8.45 -5.00 -1.98
CA VAL A 67 7.68 -3.77 -2.24
C VAL A 67 8.65 -2.69 -2.71
N LEU A 68 8.46 -2.21 -3.93
CA LEU A 68 9.41 -1.35 -4.64
C LEU A 68 8.70 -0.09 -5.13
N HIS A 69 9.32 1.07 -4.93
CA HIS A 69 8.92 2.27 -5.67
C HIS A 69 9.20 2.11 -7.16
N HIS A 70 8.46 2.80 -8.01
CA HIS A 70 8.66 2.74 -9.45
C HIS A 70 10.11 3.06 -9.87
N TRP A 71 10.77 4.03 -9.24
CA TRP A 71 12.16 4.38 -9.59
C TRP A 71 13.18 3.28 -9.22
N GLU A 72 12.87 2.39 -8.28
CA GLU A 72 13.72 1.24 -7.92
C GLU A 72 13.68 0.15 -9.00
N LEU A 73 12.61 0.10 -9.78
CA LEU A 73 12.43 -0.88 -10.85
C LEU A 73 13.41 -0.70 -12.02
N ASN A 74 13.92 0.53 -12.24
CA ASN A 74 14.82 0.83 -13.34
C ASN A 74 16.10 -0.01 -13.35
N ASN A 75 16.57 -0.41 -12.19
CA ASN A 75 17.80 -1.20 -12.02
C ASN A 75 17.55 -2.55 -11.36
N HIS A 76 16.28 -2.98 -11.32
CA HIS A 76 15.92 -4.25 -10.70
C HIS A 76 16.38 -5.42 -11.58
N PRO A 77 17.05 -6.45 -11.01
CA PRO A 77 17.61 -7.57 -11.79
C PRO A 77 16.55 -8.36 -12.57
N ASP A 78 15.32 -8.43 -12.07
CA ASP A 78 14.22 -9.19 -12.70
C ASP A 78 13.56 -8.44 -13.88
N ASN A 79 14.03 -7.24 -14.26
CA ASN A 79 13.44 -6.44 -15.35
C ASN A 79 11.91 -6.24 -15.24
N ILE A 80 11.40 -6.00 -14.04
CA ILE A 80 9.96 -5.92 -13.72
C ILE A 80 9.21 -4.94 -14.62
N LEU A 81 9.84 -3.81 -14.99
CA LEU A 81 9.23 -2.83 -15.90
C LEU A 81 8.85 -3.44 -17.25
N GLN A 82 9.74 -4.25 -17.83
CA GLN A 82 9.48 -4.94 -19.10
C GLN A 82 8.48 -6.08 -18.92
N GLU A 83 8.64 -6.85 -17.85
CA GLU A 83 7.76 -7.96 -17.54
C GLU A 83 6.31 -7.53 -17.38
N LEU A 84 6.06 -6.36 -16.77
CA LEU A 84 4.72 -5.82 -16.56
C LEU A 84 4.31 -4.80 -17.63
N ASN A 85 5.14 -4.55 -18.64
CA ASN A 85 4.91 -3.52 -19.65
C ASN A 85 4.55 -2.15 -19.04
N LEU A 86 5.24 -1.78 -17.97
CA LEU A 86 5.04 -0.50 -17.29
C LEU A 86 5.79 0.62 -18.02
N PRO A 87 5.25 1.84 -18.05
CA PRO A 87 5.90 2.97 -18.70
C PRO A 87 7.14 3.43 -17.91
N ASN A 88 8.16 3.90 -18.65
CA ASN A 88 9.30 4.59 -18.10
C ASN A 88 9.53 5.88 -18.93
N PRO A 89 9.43 7.08 -18.36
CA PRO A 89 9.28 7.40 -16.93
C PRO A 89 7.93 6.96 -16.35
N GLU A 90 7.86 6.98 -15.01
CA GLU A 90 6.68 6.64 -14.22
C GLU A 90 5.45 7.43 -14.67
N ILE A 91 4.36 6.71 -14.90
CA ILE A 91 3.05 7.28 -15.18
C ILE A 91 1.98 6.45 -14.45
N GLY A 92 1.48 6.99 -13.34
CA GLY A 92 0.29 6.48 -12.67
C GLY A 92 0.43 5.21 -11.83
N VAL A 93 1.65 4.67 -11.65
CA VAL A 93 1.92 3.57 -10.72
C VAL A 93 3.10 3.97 -9.84
N ASP A 94 2.86 4.20 -8.57
CA ASP A 94 3.88 4.73 -7.65
C ASP A 94 4.72 3.61 -7.00
N ILE A 95 4.07 2.47 -6.71
CA ILE A 95 4.68 1.32 -6.02
C ILE A 95 4.24 0.03 -6.71
N ILE A 96 5.15 -0.93 -6.80
CA ILE A 96 4.90 -2.31 -7.19
C ILE A 96 5.23 -3.22 -6.01
N ALA A 97 4.31 -4.12 -5.67
CA ALA A 97 4.56 -5.19 -4.71
C ALA A 97 4.54 -6.55 -5.42
N LYS A 98 5.55 -7.39 -5.14
CA LYS A 98 5.65 -8.76 -5.64
C LYS A 98 5.11 -9.71 -4.59
N TYR A 99 4.12 -10.50 -4.94
CA TYR A 99 3.62 -11.56 -4.06
C TYR A 99 4.60 -12.74 -4.01
N LYS A 100 4.50 -13.53 -2.94
CA LYS A 100 5.30 -14.76 -2.77
C LYS A 100 5.03 -15.82 -3.82
N ASP A 101 3.89 -15.76 -4.51
CA ASP A 101 3.55 -16.64 -5.64
C ASP A 101 4.11 -16.13 -6.98
N GLY A 102 4.86 -15.02 -6.97
CA GLY A 102 5.47 -14.39 -8.14
C GLY A 102 4.53 -13.46 -8.91
N SER A 103 3.28 -13.30 -8.51
CA SER A 103 2.38 -12.30 -9.08
C SER A 103 2.66 -10.90 -8.51
N TYR A 104 2.06 -9.86 -9.12
CA TYR A 104 2.31 -8.46 -8.75
C TYR A 104 1.03 -7.70 -8.41
N CYS A 105 1.20 -6.71 -7.55
CA CYS A 105 0.21 -5.70 -7.21
C CYS A 105 0.74 -4.31 -7.58
N ALA A 106 -0.06 -3.55 -8.32
CA ALA A 106 0.21 -2.13 -8.57
C ALA A 106 -0.46 -1.27 -7.51
N ILE A 107 0.25 -0.26 -6.99
CA ILE A 107 -0.25 0.65 -5.97
C ILE A 107 -0.14 2.09 -6.46
N GLN A 108 -1.24 2.84 -6.36
CA GLN A 108 -1.29 4.28 -6.57
C GLN A 108 -1.50 4.98 -5.24
N CYS A 109 -0.67 5.99 -4.95
CA CYS A 109 -0.76 6.81 -3.74
C CYS A 109 -1.39 8.17 -4.05
N LYS A 110 -2.33 8.62 -3.22
CA LYS A 110 -3.02 9.92 -3.35
C LYS A 110 -3.10 10.61 -1.99
N PHE A 111 -2.16 11.51 -1.73
CA PHE A 111 -2.23 12.37 -0.54
C PHE A 111 -3.18 13.54 -0.78
N LYS A 112 -4.24 13.63 0.00
CA LYS A 112 -5.20 14.73 0.02
C LYS A 112 -4.94 15.61 1.25
N GLN A 113 -4.76 16.90 1.03
CA GLN A 113 -4.66 17.86 2.13
C GLN A 113 -6.03 18.05 2.80
N ASP A 114 -7.09 18.13 2.01
CA ASP A 114 -8.46 18.09 2.48
C ASP A 114 -8.96 16.64 2.43
N ARG A 115 -9.04 16.00 3.58
CA ARG A 115 -9.37 14.56 3.75
C ARG A 115 -10.85 14.25 3.56
N THR A 116 -11.71 15.27 3.54
CA THR A 116 -13.13 15.14 3.23
C THR A 116 -13.37 15.06 1.74
N LYS A 117 -12.37 15.44 0.92
CA LYS A 117 -12.47 15.37 -0.52
C LYS A 117 -12.32 13.93 -1.01
N ASN A 118 -13.29 13.54 -1.77
CA ASN A 118 -13.38 12.29 -2.49
C ASN A 118 -12.24 12.13 -3.52
N ILE A 119 -11.68 10.94 -3.63
CA ILE A 119 -10.81 10.56 -4.75
C ILE A 119 -11.70 10.29 -5.96
N SER A 120 -11.59 11.12 -6.97
CA SER A 120 -12.39 10.98 -8.19
C SER A 120 -11.85 9.89 -9.13
N TYR A 121 -12.72 9.37 -9.99
CA TYR A 121 -12.29 8.44 -11.04
C TYR A 121 -11.23 9.05 -11.98
N ASN A 122 -11.37 10.34 -12.31
CA ASN A 122 -10.42 11.03 -13.20
C ASN A 122 -9.00 11.09 -12.62
N GLU A 123 -8.86 11.21 -11.31
CA GLU A 123 -7.55 11.22 -10.64
C GLU A 123 -6.85 9.85 -10.70
N LEU A 124 -7.59 8.79 -10.95
CA LEU A 124 -7.12 7.40 -11.03
C LEU A 124 -7.13 6.87 -12.47
N SER A 125 -7.59 7.66 -13.44
CA SER A 125 -7.79 7.21 -14.83
C SER A 125 -6.49 6.70 -15.46
N THR A 126 -5.37 7.39 -15.22
CA THR A 126 -4.05 6.98 -15.72
C THR A 126 -3.59 5.66 -15.06
N PHE A 127 -3.79 5.52 -13.76
CA PHE A 127 -3.49 4.28 -13.05
C PHE A 127 -4.26 3.09 -13.63
N PHE A 128 -5.56 3.23 -13.83
CA PHE A 128 -6.37 2.17 -14.43
C PHE A 128 -5.96 1.89 -15.87
N SER A 129 -5.76 2.93 -16.68
CA SER A 129 -5.33 2.76 -18.07
C SER A 129 -4.01 1.99 -18.19
N VAL A 130 -3.03 2.32 -17.36
CA VAL A 130 -1.73 1.64 -17.34
C VAL A 130 -1.85 0.22 -16.83
N THR A 131 -2.55 0.01 -15.71
CA THR A 131 -2.67 -1.31 -15.09
C THR A 131 -3.60 -2.24 -15.82
N GLU A 132 -4.60 -1.75 -16.54
CA GLU A 132 -5.44 -2.57 -17.43
C GLU A 132 -4.66 -3.06 -18.64
N ARG A 133 -3.87 -2.18 -19.25
CA ARG A 133 -2.97 -2.58 -20.33
C ARG A 133 -1.93 -3.59 -19.85
N SER A 134 -1.37 -3.38 -18.66
CA SER A 134 -0.41 -4.31 -18.06
C SER A 134 -1.05 -5.61 -17.58
N SER A 135 -2.37 -5.63 -17.32
CA SER A 135 -3.10 -6.83 -16.92
C SER A 135 -3.29 -7.85 -18.04
N THR A 136 -2.99 -7.48 -19.29
CA THR A 136 -2.82 -8.47 -20.38
C THR A 136 -1.60 -9.36 -20.13
N TYR A 137 -0.70 -8.96 -19.26
CA TYR A 137 0.39 -9.77 -18.75
C TYR A 137 -0.11 -10.49 -17.48
N PRO A 138 -0.13 -11.82 -17.45
CA PRO A 138 -0.84 -12.58 -16.42
C PRO A 138 -0.32 -12.38 -14.99
N LYS A 139 0.81 -11.69 -14.82
CA LYS A 139 1.44 -11.49 -13.51
C LYS A 139 0.93 -10.28 -12.73
N LEU A 140 0.40 -9.22 -13.36
CA LEU A 140 -0.21 -8.09 -12.65
C LEU A 140 -1.65 -8.43 -12.28
N THR A 141 -1.85 -8.94 -11.08
CA THR A 141 -3.13 -9.54 -10.65
C THR A 141 -3.97 -8.65 -9.74
N HIS A 142 -3.36 -7.73 -8.99
CA HIS A 142 -4.04 -6.92 -7.99
C HIS A 142 -3.69 -5.44 -8.10
N ARG A 143 -4.56 -4.61 -7.54
CA ARG A 143 -4.40 -3.16 -7.46
C ARG A 143 -4.74 -2.68 -6.07
N ILE A 144 -4.00 -1.69 -5.58
CA ILE A 144 -4.29 -0.98 -4.33
C ILE A 144 -4.32 0.52 -4.61
N ILE A 145 -5.33 1.21 -4.08
CA ILE A 145 -5.34 2.66 -3.99
C ILE A 145 -5.05 3.00 -2.54
N SER A 146 -3.92 3.67 -2.31
CA SER A 146 -3.53 4.20 -1.00
C SER A 146 -3.87 5.68 -0.96
N THR A 147 -4.64 6.12 0.02
CA THR A 147 -5.07 7.51 0.11
C THR A 147 -5.23 7.99 1.55
N SER A 148 -4.95 9.29 1.76
CA SER A 148 -5.21 9.98 3.03
C SER A 148 -6.67 10.42 3.21
N SER A 149 -7.60 9.93 2.38
CA SER A 149 -9.05 10.17 2.47
C SER A 149 -9.79 8.86 2.71
N ASN A 150 -10.94 8.91 3.41
CA ASN A 150 -11.88 7.78 3.47
C ASN A 150 -12.87 7.78 2.30
N GLU A 151 -12.91 8.88 1.56
CA GLU A 151 -13.89 9.09 0.50
C GLU A 151 -13.31 8.71 -0.87
N ILE A 152 -13.80 7.62 -1.43
CA ILE A 152 -13.46 7.17 -2.79
C ILE A 152 -14.74 7.16 -3.62
N SER A 153 -14.69 7.73 -4.82
CA SER A 153 -15.84 7.78 -5.71
C SER A 153 -16.42 6.39 -5.96
N TYR A 154 -17.73 6.25 -5.79
CA TYR A 154 -18.45 4.99 -6.06
C TYR A 154 -18.22 4.47 -7.49
N LYS A 155 -17.91 5.35 -8.44
CA LYS A 155 -17.58 4.97 -9.83
C LYS A 155 -16.35 4.09 -9.91
N VAL A 156 -15.36 4.31 -9.03
CA VAL A 156 -14.13 3.51 -8.96
C VAL A 156 -14.46 2.05 -8.63
N GLY A 157 -15.18 1.81 -7.54
CA GLY A 157 -15.56 0.46 -7.14
C GLY A 157 -16.57 -0.22 -8.06
N ARG A 158 -17.32 0.55 -8.87
CA ARG A 158 -18.30 0.00 -9.81
C ARG A 158 -17.67 -0.56 -11.09
N VAL A 159 -16.60 0.09 -11.56
CA VAL A 159 -15.91 -0.28 -12.80
C VAL A 159 -14.81 -1.32 -12.56
N HIS A 160 -14.16 -1.26 -11.40
CA HIS A 160 -12.95 -2.05 -11.11
C HIS A 160 -13.09 -2.93 -9.85
N LYS A 161 -14.27 -3.53 -9.63
CA LYS A 161 -14.58 -4.32 -8.42
C LYS A 161 -13.63 -5.47 -8.15
N GLU A 162 -13.15 -6.12 -9.20
CA GLU A 162 -12.32 -7.30 -9.05
C GLU A 162 -10.87 -6.92 -8.80
N LYS A 163 -10.28 -7.49 -7.75
CA LYS A 163 -8.85 -7.37 -7.44
C LYS A 163 -8.38 -5.93 -7.15
N LEU A 164 -9.29 -5.07 -6.68
CA LEU A 164 -9.01 -3.72 -6.21
C LEU A 164 -9.21 -3.64 -4.69
N ALA A 165 -8.17 -3.26 -3.99
CA ALA A 165 -8.19 -3.00 -2.54
C ALA A 165 -7.87 -1.53 -2.26
N TYR A 166 -8.16 -1.10 -1.04
CA TYR A 166 -7.95 0.27 -0.59
C TYR A 166 -7.17 0.28 0.71
N LEU A 167 -6.24 1.22 0.81
CA LEU A 167 -5.68 1.73 2.07
C LEU A 167 -6.15 3.16 2.20
N THR A 168 -6.93 3.44 3.22
CA THR A 168 -7.61 4.72 3.41
C THR A 168 -7.06 5.46 4.62
N TYR A 169 -7.56 6.66 4.87
CA TYR A 169 -7.22 7.44 6.06
C TYR A 169 -7.28 6.61 7.36
N SER A 170 -8.33 5.78 7.53
CA SER A 170 -8.50 4.96 8.74
C SER A 170 -7.35 3.97 8.97
N ASP A 171 -6.78 3.40 7.90
CA ASP A 171 -5.67 2.46 8.03
C ASP A 171 -4.39 3.14 8.58
N PHE A 172 -4.23 4.43 8.31
CA PHE A 172 -3.08 5.21 8.77
C PHE A 172 -3.33 5.91 10.11
N GLU A 173 -4.57 6.35 10.38
CA GLU A 173 -4.95 7.02 11.63
C GLU A 173 -4.75 6.09 12.84
N ASP A 174 -5.09 4.82 12.68
CA ASP A 174 -4.98 3.80 13.73
C ASP A 174 -3.54 3.32 13.99
N LEU A 175 -2.55 3.84 13.26
CA LEU A 175 -1.15 3.46 13.46
C LEU A 175 -0.63 3.93 14.81
N SER A 176 -0.31 2.98 15.69
CA SER A 176 0.33 3.26 16.97
C SER A 176 1.75 3.82 16.80
N LYS A 177 2.30 4.39 17.88
CA LYS A 177 3.69 4.85 17.89
C LYS A 177 4.67 3.72 17.58
N GLU A 178 4.42 2.52 18.09
CA GLU A 178 5.26 1.33 17.85
C GLU A 178 5.25 0.95 16.37
N ARG A 179 4.11 1.09 15.69
CA ARG A 179 3.98 0.85 14.25
C ARG A 179 4.78 1.90 13.45
N PHE A 180 4.76 3.17 13.86
CA PHE A 180 5.62 4.19 13.25
C PHE A 180 7.11 3.88 13.45
N MET A 181 7.52 3.38 14.63
CA MET A 181 8.91 2.96 14.86
C MET A 181 9.30 1.79 13.95
N GLN A 182 8.44 0.81 13.75
CA GLN A 182 8.69 -0.27 12.77
C GLN A 182 8.86 0.26 11.34
N ILE A 183 8.06 1.24 10.94
CA ILE A 183 8.20 1.94 9.65
C ILE A 183 9.58 2.63 9.57
N HIS A 184 10.01 3.32 10.63
CA HIS A 184 11.34 3.93 10.68
C HIS A 184 12.45 2.90 10.53
N ASP A 185 12.40 1.79 11.27
CA ASP A 185 13.37 0.70 11.18
C ASP A 185 13.43 0.13 9.74
N SER A 186 12.27 -0.02 9.10
CA SER A 186 12.19 -0.46 7.71
C SER A 186 12.83 0.55 6.74
N ILE A 187 12.71 1.87 6.98
CA ILE A 187 13.37 2.92 6.17
C ILE A 187 14.90 2.82 6.31
N TYR A 188 15.42 2.44 7.48
CA TYR A 188 16.84 2.19 7.70
C TYR A 188 17.32 0.82 7.17
N GLY A 189 16.44 0.04 6.56
CA GLY A 189 16.78 -1.27 5.98
C GLY A 189 16.74 -2.42 6.98
N HIS A 190 16.22 -2.20 8.17
CA HIS A 190 16.00 -3.26 9.14
C HIS A 190 14.76 -4.06 8.71
N LYS A 191 14.94 -5.34 8.41
CA LYS A 191 13.82 -6.24 8.13
C LYS A 191 13.07 -6.53 9.43
N LEU A 192 11.75 -6.35 9.39
CA LEU A 192 10.89 -6.79 10.49
C LEU A 192 10.90 -8.33 10.51
N ILE A 193 11.44 -8.90 11.57
CA ILE A 193 11.27 -10.32 11.83
C ILE A 193 9.94 -10.45 12.55
N LEU A 194 8.90 -10.80 11.79
CA LEU A 194 7.63 -11.17 12.39
C LEU A 194 7.80 -12.57 12.99
N GLU A 195 7.71 -12.67 14.29
CA GLU A 195 7.48 -13.95 14.93
C GLU A 195 6.18 -14.53 14.37
N PRO A 196 6.16 -15.79 13.88
CA PRO A 196 4.94 -16.35 13.35
C PRO A 196 3.87 -16.34 14.45
N PHE A 197 2.77 -15.67 14.15
CA PHE A 197 1.63 -15.64 15.08
C PHE A 197 1.14 -17.07 15.30
N SER A 198 1.31 -17.58 16.51
CA SER A 198 0.75 -18.87 16.90
C SER A 198 -0.67 -18.65 17.44
N PRO A 199 -1.71 -19.13 16.75
CA PRO A 199 -3.08 -19.01 17.24
C PRO A 199 -3.21 -19.67 18.62
N ARG A 200 -3.95 -19.04 19.53
CA ARG A 200 -4.30 -19.64 20.82
C ARG A 200 -5.14 -20.89 20.60
N GLU A 201 -5.18 -21.79 21.59
CA GLU A 201 -5.82 -23.11 21.42
C GLU A 201 -7.28 -23.00 20.95
N HIS A 202 -8.08 -22.10 21.55
CA HIS A 202 -9.46 -21.86 21.11
C HIS A 202 -9.56 -21.34 19.67
N GLN A 203 -8.57 -20.55 19.21
CA GLN A 203 -8.50 -20.06 17.82
C GLN A 203 -8.14 -21.18 16.85
N LYS A 204 -7.22 -22.08 17.22
CA LYS A 204 -6.91 -23.28 16.42
C LYS A 204 -8.14 -24.18 16.26
N ILE A 205 -8.87 -24.40 17.36
CA ILE A 205 -10.11 -25.16 17.32
C ILE A 205 -11.15 -24.51 16.40
N ALA A 206 -11.30 -23.19 16.46
CA ALA A 206 -12.24 -22.45 15.60
C ALA A 206 -11.82 -22.51 14.12
N ILE A 207 -10.53 -22.37 13.83
CA ILE A 207 -9.97 -22.46 12.47
C ILE A 207 -10.24 -23.88 11.90
N ASN A 208 -9.85 -24.91 12.64
CA ASN A 208 -10.01 -26.29 12.20
C ASN A 208 -11.49 -26.64 11.94
N LYS A 209 -12.39 -26.31 12.88
CA LYS A 209 -13.83 -26.54 12.70
C LYS A 209 -14.39 -25.78 11.50
N THR A 210 -13.88 -24.58 11.22
CA THR A 210 -14.31 -23.78 10.07
C THR A 210 -13.83 -24.41 8.77
N SER A 211 -12.56 -24.84 8.68
CA SER A 211 -12.03 -25.56 7.52
C SER A 211 -12.81 -26.85 7.26
N ASP A 212 -12.97 -27.68 8.28
CA ASP A 212 -13.74 -28.93 8.19
C ASP A 212 -15.18 -28.69 7.70
N TYR A 213 -15.82 -27.63 8.20
CA TYR A 213 -17.17 -27.27 7.77
C TYR A 213 -17.24 -26.93 6.29
N PHE A 214 -16.34 -26.09 5.79
CA PHE A 214 -16.34 -25.67 4.38
C PHE A 214 -15.84 -26.77 3.43
N GLU A 215 -14.94 -27.63 3.88
CA GLU A 215 -14.41 -28.73 3.08
C GLU A 215 -15.40 -29.90 2.96
N ASN A 216 -16.13 -30.20 4.05
CA ASN A 216 -16.90 -31.42 4.16
C ASN A 216 -18.42 -31.24 4.09
N SER A 217 -18.96 -30.02 4.32
CA SER A 217 -20.43 -29.85 4.39
C SER A 217 -21.08 -29.43 3.06
N GLY A 218 -20.31 -29.04 2.05
CA GLY A 218 -20.84 -28.52 0.79
C GLY A 218 -21.52 -27.14 0.91
N PHE A 219 -21.60 -26.55 2.10
CA PHE A 219 -22.14 -25.21 2.30
C PHE A 219 -21.11 -24.13 2.01
N ARG A 220 -21.56 -23.05 1.35
CA ARG A 220 -20.69 -21.92 0.98
C ARG A 220 -20.73 -20.77 1.98
N LYS A 221 -21.54 -20.86 3.03
CA LYS A 221 -21.71 -19.81 4.07
C LYS A 221 -21.83 -20.45 5.44
N GLY A 222 -21.19 -19.84 6.43
CA GLY A 222 -21.25 -20.23 7.82
C GLY A 222 -21.13 -19.02 8.74
N LYS A 223 -21.45 -19.19 10.01
CA LYS A 223 -21.30 -18.18 11.06
C LYS A 223 -20.43 -18.74 12.17
N ILE A 224 -19.34 -18.04 12.50
CA ILE A 224 -18.53 -18.35 13.68
C ILE A 224 -19.11 -17.56 14.85
N ILE A 225 -19.51 -18.26 15.91
CA ILE A 225 -19.97 -17.67 17.16
C ILE A 225 -18.89 -17.96 18.19
N ASN A 226 -18.13 -16.94 18.57
CA ASN A 226 -17.21 -17.01 19.71
C ASN A 226 -17.99 -16.61 20.95
N PRO A 227 -18.12 -17.47 21.97
CA PRO A 227 -18.61 -17.05 23.29
C PRO A 227 -17.56 -16.07 23.86
N CYS A 228 -18.04 -14.93 24.33
CA CYS A 228 -17.23 -13.92 25.03
C CYS A 228 -16.73 -14.46 26.37
#